data_7e5ea50255e9b093d0c2dcba3d4550c1
#
_entry.id   7e5ea50255e9b093d0c2dcba3d4550c1
#
_cell.length_a   1.000
_cell.length_b   1.000
_cell.length_c   1.000
_cell.angle_alpha   90.00
_cell.angle_beta   90.00
_cell.angle_gamma   90.00
#
_symmetry.space_group_name_H-M   'P 1'
#
loop_
_entity.id
_entity.type
_entity.pdbx_description
1 polymer ?
#
loop_
_entity_poly.entity_id
_entity_poly.type
_entity_poly.pdbx_seq_one_letter_code
_entity_poly.pdbx_strand_id
1 'polypeptide(L)'
;TIKLHDIVYFTTTRKYVPYIRKIAGKEDYADVRNVMIMGGSRIAVRTAQYVPDYMQVKIVDNDLNRCNRLTELLDDRTMIINGDGRDMDLLVEEGLKNTEAFVALTGNSETNILACLAAKRMGVSKTVAEVENIDYIGMAESLDIGTVINKKMIAASHIYQMMLDADVSNVKCLTFANADVAEFTVKA
;
A
#
# COMPACT_ATOMS: atom_id res chain seq x y z
N THR A 1 -16.67 22.88 11.79
CA THR A 1 -15.78 22.55 12.93
C THR A 1 -15.33 21.10 12.76
N ILE A 2 -14.03 20.85 12.68
CA ILE A 2 -13.47 19.49 12.61
C ILE A 2 -13.67 18.84 13.98
N LYS A 3 -14.14 17.58 13.99
CA LYS A 3 -14.38 16.78 15.20
C LYS A 3 -13.39 15.63 15.28
N LEU A 4 -13.30 15.02 16.46
CA LEU A 4 -12.53 13.79 16.64
C LEU A 4 -13.09 12.68 15.72
N HIS A 5 -12.22 11.95 15.06
CA HIS A 5 -12.50 10.92 14.03
C HIS A 5 -12.97 11.43 12.66
N ASP A 6 -13.00 12.74 12.40
CA ASP A 6 -13.23 13.23 11.05
C ASP A 6 -12.03 12.90 10.15
N ILE A 7 -12.32 12.47 8.91
CA ILE A 7 -11.30 12.30 7.88
C ILE A 7 -11.16 13.61 7.13
N VAL A 8 -9.95 14.15 7.07
CA VAL A 8 -9.65 15.43 6.41
C VAL A 8 -8.78 15.19 5.19
N TYR A 9 -9.23 15.66 4.05
CA TYR A 9 -8.49 15.62 2.79
C TYR A 9 -7.83 16.98 2.54
N PHE A 10 -6.52 16.97 2.26
CA PHE A 10 -5.77 18.17 1.91
C PHE A 10 -5.36 18.08 0.43
N THR A 11 -5.72 19.09 -0.34
CA THR A 11 -5.22 19.26 -1.70
C THR A 11 -4.09 20.27 -1.69
N THR A 12 -2.89 19.88 -2.13
CA THR A 12 -1.71 20.73 -2.13
C THR A 12 -0.69 20.27 -3.16
N THR A 13 0.29 21.11 -3.48
CA THR A 13 1.43 20.72 -4.32
C THR A 13 2.46 19.92 -3.50
N ARG A 14 3.28 19.11 -4.16
CA ARG A 14 4.33 18.30 -3.49
C ARG A 14 5.24 19.12 -2.57
N LYS A 15 5.50 20.38 -2.94
CA LYS A 15 6.33 21.32 -2.16
C LYS A 15 5.80 21.53 -0.73
N TYR A 16 4.48 21.54 -0.55
CA TYR A 16 3.84 21.82 0.74
C TYR A 16 3.42 20.58 1.52
N VAL A 17 3.63 19.37 0.99
CA VAL A 17 3.33 18.11 1.71
C VAL A 17 4.03 18.04 3.07
N PRO A 18 5.32 18.41 3.23
CA PRO A 18 5.98 18.43 4.54
C PRO A 18 5.27 19.36 5.54
N TYR A 19 4.80 20.52 5.08
CA TYR A 19 4.07 21.47 5.91
C TYR A 19 2.72 20.90 6.39
N ILE A 20 1.98 20.20 5.49
CA ILE A 20 0.74 19.53 5.86
C ILE A 20 1.00 18.40 6.88
N ARG A 21 2.09 17.64 6.70
CA ARG A 21 2.52 16.62 7.68
C ARG A 21 2.72 17.22 9.06
N LYS A 22 3.35 18.41 9.13
CA LYS A 22 3.56 19.15 10.38
C LYS A 22 2.23 19.50 11.05
N ILE A 23 1.32 20.12 10.31
CA ILE A 23 -0.02 20.48 10.82
C ILE A 23 -0.79 19.24 11.30
N ALA A 24 -0.64 18.11 10.61
CA ALA A 24 -1.28 16.85 10.95
C ALA A 24 -0.59 16.10 12.12
N GLY A 25 0.45 16.68 12.73
CA GLY A 25 1.21 16.02 13.81
C GLY A 25 1.97 14.76 13.35
N LYS A 26 2.33 14.69 12.07
CA LYS A 26 3.02 13.55 11.45
C LYS A 26 4.44 13.93 10.97
N GLU A 27 5.12 14.81 11.70
CA GLU A 27 6.48 15.26 11.37
C GLU A 27 7.50 14.12 11.46
N ASP A 28 7.35 13.24 12.44
CA ASP A 28 8.32 12.18 12.76
C ASP A 28 8.08 10.86 12.00
N TYR A 29 7.35 10.88 10.89
CA TYR A 29 7.23 9.68 10.06
C TYR A 29 8.58 9.41 9.39
N ALA A 30 9.30 8.42 9.93
CA ALA A 30 10.55 7.95 9.34
C ALA A 30 10.37 7.60 7.87
N ASP A 31 11.36 7.94 7.05
CA ASP A 31 11.39 7.49 5.68
C ASP A 31 11.44 5.97 5.64
N VAL A 32 10.63 5.38 4.76
CA VAL A 32 10.63 3.94 4.56
C VAL A 32 11.92 3.54 3.87
N ARG A 33 12.69 2.66 4.50
CA ARG A 33 13.90 2.08 3.95
C ARG A 33 13.79 0.57 3.79
N ASN A 34 13.11 -0.08 4.71
CA ASN A 34 12.91 -1.53 4.70
C ASN A 34 11.43 -1.84 4.45
N VAL A 35 11.18 -2.59 3.39
CA VAL A 35 9.84 -3.00 2.96
C VAL A 35 9.77 -4.51 2.98
N MET A 36 8.77 -5.07 3.63
CA MET A 36 8.47 -6.49 3.55
C MET A 36 7.14 -6.70 2.83
N ILE A 37 7.15 -7.51 1.79
CA ILE A 37 5.98 -7.82 0.97
C ILE A 37 5.61 -9.29 1.18
N MET A 38 4.38 -9.55 1.61
CA MET A 38 3.82 -10.90 1.70
C MET A 38 3.06 -11.22 0.42
N GLY A 39 3.53 -12.21 -0.32
CA GLY A 39 2.97 -12.69 -1.59
C GLY A 39 3.72 -12.16 -2.82
N GLY A 40 4.26 -13.08 -3.60
CA GLY A 40 5.04 -12.81 -4.84
C GLY A 40 4.16 -12.59 -6.07
N SER A 41 3.11 -11.79 -5.96
CA SER A 41 2.20 -11.47 -7.06
C SER A 41 2.85 -10.54 -8.10
N ARG A 42 2.20 -10.39 -9.27
CA ARG A 42 2.66 -9.43 -10.29
C ARG A 42 2.75 -8.00 -9.75
N ILE A 43 1.88 -7.64 -8.80
CA ILE A 43 1.91 -6.33 -8.15
C ILE A 43 3.15 -6.24 -7.26
N ALA A 44 3.49 -7.30 -6.51
CA ALA A 44 4.71 -7.32 -5.71
C ALA A 44 5.96 -7.09 -6.57
N VAL A 45 6.08 -7.79 -7.71
CA VAL A 45 7.18 -7.60 -8.67
C VAL A 45 7.25 -6.14 -9.14
N ARG A 46 6.13 -5.59 -9.58
CA ARG A 46 6.09 -4.18 -10.03
C ARG A 46 6.44 -3.22 -8.92
N THR A 47 5.91 -3.44 -7.71
CA THR A 47 6.23 -2.61 -6.54
C THR A 47 7.74 -2.63 -6.27
N ALA A 48 8.37 -3.81 -6.24
CA ALA A 48 9.82 -3.94 -6.03
C ALA A 48 10.64 -3.23 -7.11
N GLN A 49 10.17 -3.24 -8.37
CA GLN A 49 10.82 -2.53 -9.47
C GLN A 49 10.66 -1.00 -9.44
N TYR A 50 9.58 -0.49 -8.80
CA TYR A 50 9.27 0.94 -8.78
C TYR A 50 9.77 1.67 -7.52
N VAL A 51 10.11 0.96 -6.45
CA VAL A 51 10.63 1.61 -5.25
C VAL A 51 12.00 2.23 -5.52
N PRO A 52 12.32 3.37 -4.87
CA PRO A 52 13.63 4.00 -5.02
C PRO A 52 14.78 3.09 -4.59
N ASP A 53 15.96 3.31 -5.15
CA ASP A 53 17.15 2.48 -4.94
C ASP A 53 17.64 2.41 -3.46
N TYR A 54 17.25 3.38 -2.65
CA TYR A 54 17.58 3.37 -1.22
C TYR A 54 16.67 2.48 -0.38
N MET A 55 15.58 1.93 -0.95
CA MET A 55 14.69 1.00 -0.27
C MET A 55 15.15 -0.44 -0.50
N GLN A 56 15.24 -1.20 0.58
CA GLN A 56 15.45 -2.64 0.55
C GLN A 56 14.11 -3.35 0.62
N VAL A 57 13.90 -4.30 -0.27
CA VAL A 57 12.65 -5.05 -0.37
C VAL A 57 12.90 -6.51 -0.04
N LYS A 58 12.06 -7.08 0.82
CA LYS A 58 11.96 -8.52 1.05
C LYS A 58 10.60 -9.00 0.57
N ILE A 59 10.57 -10.09 -0.20
CA ILE A 59 9.31 -10.73 -0.62
C ILE A 59 9.26 -12.12 -0.03
N VAL A 60 8.21 -12.40 0.74
CA VAL A 60 7.94 -13.71 1.35
C VAL A 60 6.83 -14.39 0.58
N ASP A 61 7.08 -15.58 0.05
CA ASP A 61 6.07 -16.39 -0.66
C ASP A 61 6.27 -17.89 -0.35
N ASN A 62 5.17 -18.60 -0.19
CA ASN A 62 5.19 -20.04 0.15
C ASN A 62 5.35 -20.96 -1.07
N ASP A 63 5.27 -20.45 -2.29
CA ASP A 63 5.45 -21.20 -3.52
C ASP A 63 6.92 -21.12 -3.98
N LEU A 64 7.68 -22.20 -3.79
CA LEU A 64 9.09 -22.25 -4.19
C LEU A 64 9.31 -21.97 -5.68
N ASN A 65 8.41 -22.43 -6.56
CA ASN A 65 8.55 -22.17 -8.00
C ASN A 65 8.34 -20.69 -8.30
N ARG A 66 7.46 -20.02 -7.54
CA ARG A 66 7.28 -18.57 -7.64
C ARG A 66 8.50 -17.85 -7.12
N CYS A 67 9.05 -18.25 -5.99
CA CYS A 67 10.29 -17.69 -5.46
C CYS A 67 11.45 -17.77 -6.48
N ASN A 68 11.65 -18.92 -7.11
CA ASN A 68 12.67 -19.09 -8.16
C ASN A 68 12.46 -18.13 -9.34
N ARG A 69 11.21 -17.95 -9.80
CA ARG A 69 10.91 -16.97 -10.85
C ARG A 69 11.13 -15.52 -10.41
N LEU A 70 10.87 -15.21 -9.15
CA LEU A 70 11.10 -13.87 -8.62
C LEU A 70 12.60 -13.51 -8.61
N THR A 71 13.48 -14.47 -8.30
CA THR A 71 14.94 -14.24 -8.33
C THR A 71 15.47 -14.00 -9.75
N GLU A 72 14.77 -14.50 -10.78
CA GLU A 72 15.10 -14.23 -12.19
C GLU A 72 14.59 -12.86 -12.67
N LEU A 73 13.52 -12.34 -12.06
CA LEU A 73 12.81 -11.12 -12.50
C LEU A 73 13.26 -9.86 -11.77
N LEU A 74 13.84 -10.01 -10.58
CA LEU A 74 14.20 -8.93 -9.69
C LEU A 74 15.71 -8.87 -9.48
N ASP A 75 16.21 -7.70 -9.15
CA ASP A 75 17.63 -7.48 -8.91
C ASP A 75 18.05 -7.86 -7.48
N ASP A 76 19.35 -7.85 -7.22
CA ASP A 76 19.97 -8.24 -5.94
C ASP A 76 19.56 -7.36 -4.73
N ARG A 77 18.85 -6.26 -4.97
CA ARG A 77 18.29 -5.40 -3.91
C ARG A 77 17.02 -5.98 -3.30
N THR A 78 16.43 -6.96 -3.98
CA THR A 78 15.21 -7.63 -3.52
C THR A 78 15.54 -9.03 -3.00
N MET A 79 15.40 -9.22 -1.71
CA MET A 79 15.56 -10.53 -1.09
C MET A 79 14.28 -11.36 -1.21
N ILE A 80 14.40 -12.59 -1.71
CA ILE A 80 13.28 -13.51 -1.85
C ILE A 80 13.38 -14.58 -0.76
N ILE A 81 12.31 -14.76 -0.01
CA ILE A 81 12.21 -15.70 1.10
C ILE A 81 11.12 -16.71 0.77
N ASN A 82 11.47 -17.99 0.72
CA ASN A 82 10.48 -19.05 0.60
C ASN A 82 9.95 -19.42 1.98
N GLY A 83 8.71 -19.05 2.28
CA GLY A 83 8.07 -19.31 3.56
C GLY A 83 6.62 -18.90 3.62
N ASP A 84 5.93 -19.32 4.66
CA ASP A 84 4.54 -18.92 4.87
C ASP A 84 4.48 -17.53 5.52
N GLY A 85 3.98 -16.53 4.79
CA GLY A 85 3.83 -15.16 5.30
C GLY A 85 2.79 -15.01 6.43
N ARG A 86 2.12 -16.07 6.83
CA ARG A 86 1.25 -16.12 8.03
C ARG A 86 2.02 -16.54 9.28
N ASP A 87 3.21 -17.09 9.10
CA ASP A 87 4.10 -17.48 10.20
C ASP A 87 4.80 -16.22 10.74
N MET A 88 4.33 -15.73 11.88
CA MET A 88 4.86 -14.53 12.51
C MET A 88 6.27 -14.72 13.03
N ASP A 89 6.64 -15.91 13.45
CA ASP A 89 8.00 -16.20 13.95
C ASP A 89 8.99 -16.11 12.79
N LEU A 90 8.66 -16.69 11.63
CA LEU A 90 9.43 -16.52 10.40
C LEU A 90 9.58 -15.04 10.03
N LEU A 91 8.49 -14.28 10.02
CA LEU A 91 8.56 -12.86 9.64
C LEU A 91 9.42 -12.05 10.62
N VAL A 92 9.39 -12.39 11.91
CA VAL A 92 10.23 -11.75 12.93
C VAL A 92 11.71 -12.12 12.73
N GLU A 93 12.03 -13.38 12.47
CA GLU A 93 13.38 -13.82 12.14
C GLU A 93 13.92 -13.10 10.90
N GLU A 94 13.06 -12.90 9.90
CA GLU A 94 13.39 -12.15 8.68
C GLU A 94 13.39 -10.63 8.84
N GLY A 95 13.18 -10.13 10.06
CA GLY A 95 13.37 -8.72 10.41
C GLY A 95 12.12 -7.86 10.33
N LEU A 96 10.93 -8.43 10.50
CA LEU A 96 9.66 -7.66 10.51
C LEU A 96 9.71 -6.49 11.51
N LYS A 97 10.34 -6.67 12.67
CA LYS A 97 10.46 -5.62 13.71
C LYS A 97 11.31 -4.41 13.28
N ASN A 98 12.16 -4.60 12.27
CA ASN A 98 13.02 -3.55 11.72
C ASN A 98 12.49 -3.03 10.37
N THR A 99 11.26 -3.39 10.03
CA THR A 99 10.60 -3.04 8.78
C THR A 99 9.69 -1.83 9.00
N GLU A 100 9.83 -0.77 8.21
CA GLU A 100 8.99 0.41 8.30
C GLU A 100 7.67 0.24 7.51
N ALA A 101 7.68 -0.60 6.46
CA ALA A 101 6.48 -0.85 5.67
C ALA A 101 6.24 -2.35 5.42
N PHE A 102 5.05 -2.82 5.74
CA PHE A 102 4.59 -4.18 5.44
C PHE A 102 3.45 -4.14 4.44
N VAL A 103 3.56 -4.91 3.36
CA VAL A 103 2.59 -4.91 2.25
C VAL A 103 2.09 -6.33 2.01
N ALA A 104 0.81 -6.57 2.20
CA ALA A 104 0.19 -7.88 1.99
C ALA A 104 -0.53 -7.93 0.63
N LEU A 105 0.01 -8.73 -0.30
CA LEU A 105 -0.41 -8.84 -1.70
C LEU A 105 -0.70 -10.29 -2.11
N THR A 106 -1.20 -11.11 -1.19
CA THR A 106 -1.67 -12.46 -1.52
C THR A 106 -3.03 -12.41 -2.21
N GLY A 107 -3.45 -13.51 -2.81
CA GLY A 107 -4.79 -13.60 -3.42
C GLY A 107 -5.96 -13.73 -2.41
N ASN A 108 -5.69 -13.65 -1.10
CA ASN A 108 -6.69 -13.82 -0.05
C ASN A 108 -6.81 -12.57 0.81
N SER A 109 -7.97 -11.89 0.73
CA SER A 109 -8.24 -10.63 1.42
C SER A 109 -8.15 -10.75 2.94
N GLU A 110 -8.70 -11.82 3.51
CA GLU A 110 -8.71 -12.07 4.95
C GLU A 110 -7.30 -12.26 5.50
N THR A 111 -6.49 -13.04 4.79
CA THR A 111 -5.08 -13.24 5.10
C THR A 111 -4.31 -11.92 5.07
N ASN A 112 -4.55 -11.09 4.06
CA ASN A 112 -3.89 -9.79 3.93
C ASN A 112 -4.27 -8.83 5.07
N ILE A 113 -5.55 -8.80 5.45
CA ILE A 113 -6.06 -7.99 6.56
C ILE A 113 -5.41 -8.42 7.88
N LEU A 114 -5.45 -9.73 8.18
CA LEU A 114 -4.90 -10.26 9.43
C LEU A 114 -3.39 -10.10 9.53
N ALA A 115 -2.66 -10.31 8.44
CA ALA A 115 -1.22 -10.11 8.41
C ALA A 115 -0.83 -8.64 8.64
N CYS A 116 -1.54 -7.70 8.02
CA CYS A 116 -1.32 -6.26 8.26
C CYS A 116 -1.64 -5.87 9.70
N LEU A 117 -2.72 -6.40 10.28
CA LEU A 117 -3.05 -6.16 11.68
C LEU A 117 -1.97 -6.69 12.63
N ALA A 118 -1.44 -7.89 12.36
CA ALA A 118 -0.36 -8.48 13.15
C ALA A 118 0.94 -7.68 13.01
N ALA A 119 1.35 -7.32 11.78
CA ALA A 119 2.52 -6.50 11.53
C ALA A 119 2.44 -5.14 12.25
N LYS A 120 1.28 -4.50 12.22
CA LYS A 120 1.05 -3.22 12.93
C LYS A 120 1.17 -3.38 14.45
N ARG A 121 0.64 -4.46 15.03
CA ARG A 121 0.79 -4.76 16.46
C ARG A 121 2.24 -5.04 16.85
N MET A 122 3.07 -5.48 15.92
CA MET A 122 4.51 -5.68 16.11
C MET A 122 5.35 -4.40 15.91
N GLY A 123 4.70 -3.26 15.65
CA GLY A 123 5.34 -1.95 15.58
C GLY A 123 5.66 -1.47 14.17
N VAL A 124 5.25 -2.18 13.12
CA VAL A 124 5.40 -1.70 11.74
C VAL A 124 4.55 -0.45 11.54
N SER A 125 5.19 0.64 11.14
CA SER A 125 4.56 1.96 11.09
C SER A 125 3.59 2.13 9.91
N LYS A 126 3.86 1.46 8.77
CA LYS A 126 3.04 1.53 7.56
C LYS A 126 2.64 0.14 7.11
N THR A 127 1.36 -0.09 6.96
CA THR A 127 0.82 -1.35 6.46
C THR A 127 -0.09 -1.09 5.28
N VAL A 128 -0.03 -1.96 4.27
CA VAL A 128 -0.86 -1.89 3.06
C VAL A 128 -1.42 -3.26 2.78
N ALA A 129 -2.73 -3.40 2.76
CA ALA A 129 -3.43 -4.65 2.45
C ALA A 129 -4.15 -4.57 1.11
N GLU A 130 -3.94 -5.56 0.25
CA GLU A 130 -4.78 -5.78 -0.92
C GLU A 130 -6.06 -6.50 -0.48
N VAL A 131 -7.22 -5.88 -0.71
CA VAL A 131 -8.55 -6.41 -0.37
C VAL A 131 -9.41 -6.43 -1.62
N GLU A 132 -9.55 -7.60 -2.23
CA GLU A 132 -10.36 -7.77 -3.44
C GLU A 132 -11.86 -7.80 -3.16
N ASN A 133 -12.25 -8.33 -2.01
CA ASN A 133 -13.66 -8.36 -1.59
C ASN A 133 -14.08 -6.98 -1.09
N ILE A 134 -14.98 -6.34 -1.84
CA ILE A 134 -15.47 -4.98 -1.55
C ILE A 134 -16.17 -4.93 -0.19
N ASP A 135 -16.87 -5.99 0.21
CA ASP A 135 -17.59 -6.04 1.49
C ASP A 135 -16.65 -6.00 2.70
N TYR A 136 -15.38 -6.37 2.52
CA TYR A 136 -14.38 -6.36 3.57
C TYR A 136 -13.65 -5.02 3.72
N ILE A 137 -13.77 -4.12 2.76
CA ILE A 137 -13.06 -2.83 2.80
C ILE A 137 -13.45 -2.04 4.06
N GLY A 138 -14.74 -1.83 4.29
CA GLY A 138 -15.21 -1.07 5.47
C GLY A 138 -14.79 -1.71 6.80
N MET A 139 -14.78 -3.05 6.87
CA MET A 139 -14.29 -3.77 8.05
C MET A 139 -12.77 -3.57 8.22
N ALA A 140 -12.00 -3.74 7.17
CA ALA A 140 -10.55 -3.57 7.20
C ALA A 140 -10.15 -2.16 7.68
N GLU A 141 -10.89 -1.16 7.23
CA GLU A 141 -10.71 0.24 7.65
C GLU A 141 -11.02 0.45 9.12
N SER A 142 -12.12 -0.14 9.61
CA SER A 142 -12.51 -0.04 11.03
C SER A 142 -11.49 -0.69 11.97
N LEU A 143 -10.71 -1.67 11.48
CA LEU A 143 -9.64 -2.34 12.22
C LEU A 143 -8.33 -1.53 12.24
N ASP A 144 -8.29 -0.37 11.60
CA ASP A 144 -7.08 0.48 11.49
C ASP A 144 -5.85 -0.31 11.05
N ILE A 145 -6.02 -1.17 10.04
CA ILE A 145 -4.92 -1.99 9.51
C ILE A 145 -3.94 -1.21 8.63
N GLY A 146 -4.13 0.08 8.46
CA GLY A 146 -3.35 0.93 7.56
C GLY A 146 -4.08 1.21 6.24
N THR A 147 -3.37 1.20 5.13
CA THR A 147 -3.96 1.49 3.80
C THR A 147 -4.57 0.23 3.20
N VAL A 148 -5.79 0.34 2.72
CA VAL A 148 -6.46 -0.71 1.94
C VAL A 148 -6.38 -0.35 0.45
N ILE A 149 -6.00 -1.30 -0.38
CA ILE A 149 -6.03 -1.17 -1.84
C ILE A 149 -6.96 -2.22 -2.45
N ASN A 150 -7.74 -1.81 -3.45
CA ASN A 150 -8.57 -2.70 -4.25
C ASN A 150 -8.24 -2.49 -5.74
N LYS A 151 -7.71 -3.53 -6.38
CA LYS A 151 -7.30 -3.47 -7.79
C LYS A 151 -8.45 -3.13 -8.73
N LYS A 152 -9.64 -3.67 -8.45
CA LYS A 152 -10.82 -3.46 -9.31
C LYS A 152 -11.28 -2.01 -9.26
N MET A 153 -11.29 -1.41 -8.08
CA MET A 153 -11.65 0.01 -7.93
C MET A 153 -10.61 0.94 -8.56
N ILE A 154 -9.32 0.64 -8.39
CA ILE A 154 -8.24 1.40 -9.05
C ILE A 154 -8.38 1.31 -10.56
N ALA A 155 -8.59 0.11 -11.11
CA ALA A 155 -8.77 -0.08 -12.55
C ALA A 155 -10.04 0.62 -13.06
N ALA A 156 -11.17 0.52 -12.34
CA ALA A 156 -12.40 1.19 -12.70
C ALA A 156 -12.26 2.72 -12.73
N SER A 157 -11.60 3.31 -11.73
CA SER A 157 -11.31 4.74 -11.69
C SER A 157 -10.44 5.17 -12.87
N HIS A 158 -9.46 4.36 -13.24
CA HIS A 158 -8.59 4.66 -14.39
C HIS A 158 -9.33 4.54 -15.73
N ILE A 159 -10.18 3.52 -15.88
CA ILE A 159 -11.05 3.38 -17.06
C ILE A 159 -12.01 4.57 -17.16
N TYR A 160 -12.63 4.96 -16.05
CA TYR A 160 -13.51 6.12 -16.01
C TYR A 160 -12.78 7.40 -16.42
N GLN A 161 -11.55 7.61 -15.92
CA GLN A 161 -10.70 8.72 -16.33
C GLN A 161 -10.43 8.74 -17.83
N MET A 162 -10.17 7.57 -18.45
CA MET A 162 -9.96 7.46 -19.91
C MET A 162 -11.22 7.74 -20.73
N MET A 163 -12.40 7.57 -20.15
CA MET A 163 -13.69 7.84 -20.80
C MET A 163 -14.12 9.31 -20.69
N LEU A 164 -13.54 10.07 -19.75
CA LEU A 164 -13.79 11.50 -19.66
C LEU A 164 -13.08 12.23 -20.79
N ASP A 165 -13.69 13.34 -21.25
CA ASP A 165 -13.14 14.15 -22.34
C ASP A 165 -11.73 14.64 -22.03
N ALA A 166 -10.98 15.00 -23.08
CA ALA A 166 -9.55 15.33 -23.07
C ALA A 166 -9.12 16.45 -22.10
N ASP A 167 -10.06 17.15 -21.49
CA ASP A 167 -9.78 18.27 -20.57
C ASP A 167 -9.65 17.80 -19.09
N VAL A 168 -9.84 16.50 -18.79
CA VAL A 168 -9.67 15.92 -17.45
C VAL A 168 -8.33 15.25 -17.36
N SER A 169 -7.41 15.81 -16.60
CA SER A 169 -6.05 15.29 -16.48
C SER A 169 -5.90 14.20 -15.41
N ASN A 170 -6.78 14.18 -14.40
CA ASN A 170 -6.72 13.18 -13.33
C ASN A 170 -8.08 13.07 -12.61
N VAL A 171 -8.47 11.84 -12.28
CA VAL A 171 -9.64 11.55 -11.42
C VAL A 171 -9.19 10.61 -10.31
N LYS A 172 -9.52 10.95 -9.08
CA LYS A 172 -9.26 10.11 -7.92
C LYS A 172 -10.55 9.91 -7.13
N CYS A 173 -11.05 8.68 -7.12
CA CYS A 173 -12.16 8.31 -6.26
C CYS A 173 -11.68 8.30 -4.80
N LEU A 174 -12.37 9.05 -3.94
CA LEU A 174 -12.16 9.03 -2.51
C LEU A 174 -13.04 7.93 -1.91
N THR A 175 -12.48 6.75 -1.76
CA THR A 175 -13.18 5.52 -1.37
C THR A 175 -14.05 5.68 -0.09
N PHE A 176 -13.68 6.61 0.79
CA PHE A 176 -14.33 6.83 2.08
C PHE A 176 -15.40 7.93 2.09
N ALA A 177 -15.46 8.76 1.05
CA ALA A 177 -16.27 9.99 1.11
C ALA A 177 -17.48 10.00 0.16
N ASN A 178 -17.74 8.91 -0.60
CA ASN A 178 -18.68 8.93 -1.74
C ASN A 178 -18.48 10.18 -2.62
N ALA A 179 -17.24 10.55 -2.84
CA ALA A 179 -16.83 11.75 -3.57
C ALA A 179 -15.63 11.44 -4.47
N ASP A 180 -15.57 12.16 -5.58
CA ASP A 180 -14.45 12.09 -6.51
C ASP A 180 -13.73 13.44 -6.56
N VAL A 181 -12.42 13.40 -6.77
CA VAL A 181 -11.60 14.59 -7.06
C VAL A 181 -11.21 14.51 -8.52
N ALA A 182 -11.54 15.53 -9.30
CA ALA A 182 -11.15 15.63 -10.70
C ALA A 182 -10.28 16.89 -10.91
N GLU A 183 -9.22 16.75 -11.68
CA GLU A 183 -8.34 17.82 -12.11
C GLU A 183 -8.67 18.18 -13.55
N PHE A 184 -8.98 19.44 -13.79
CA PHE A 184 -9.34 19.94 -15.11
C PHE A 184 -8.28 20.92 -15.62
N THR A 185 -7.96 20.81 -16.91
CA THR A 185 -7.19 21.85 -17.60
C THR A 185 -8.15 22.92 -18.09
N VAL A 186 -8.06 24.14 -17.50
CA VAL A 186 -8.87 25.27 -17.93
C VAL A 186 -8.24 25.89 -19.17
N LYS A 187 -9.00 25.97 -20.26
CA LYS A 187 -8.58 26.70 -21.45
C LYS A 187 -8.79 28.20 -21.22
N ALA A 188 -7.79 28.99 -21.59
CA ALA A 188 -7.88 30.46 -21.54
C ALA A 188 -8.87 31.01 -22.56
#